data_baf5a679b471f4ba0ae2d0e3f1c06a5c
#
_entry.id   baf5a679b471f4ba0ae2d0e3f1c06a5c
#
_cell.length_a   1.000
_cell.length_b   1.000
_cell.length_c   1.000
_cell.angle_alpha   90.00
_cell.angle_beta   90.00
_cell.angle_gamma   90.00
#
_symmetry.space_group_name_H-M   'P 1'
#
loop_
_entity.id
_entity.type
_entity.pdbx_description
1 polymer ?
#
loop_
_entity_poly.entity_id
_entity_poly.type
_entity_poly.pdbx_seq_one_letter_code
_entity_poly.pdbx_strand_id
1 'polypeptide(L)'
;MSKSSDPATSELPDLWTHEPGSFLEFKPGDSIAALDTHSTPGFKGSKSDAPELQDERNERYAELQEMLYANSRAGDNRKILLVLQGMDTAGKGGIVKHVVGAGNPQGIRYASFGKPTEEEMAHDFLWRIEKQLPTAGHVGVFDRSHYEDVLIV
;
A
#
# COMPACT_ATOMS: atom_id res chain seq x y z
N MET A 1 3.38 22.91 30.27
CA MET A 1 3.50 22.65 28.80
C MET A 1 4.08 21.26 28.66
N SER A 2 3.20 20.27 28.60
CA SER A 2 3.57 18.87 28.45
C SER A 2 3.80 18.61 26.94
N LYS A 3 5.01 18.22 26.56
CA LYS A 3 5.29 17.72 25.21
C LYS A 3 4.57 16.37 25.08
N SER A 4 3.52 16.33 24.29
CA SER A 4 2.93 15.10 23.79
C SER A 4 4.01 14.38 22.96
N SER A 5 4.57 13.33 23.50
CA SER A 5 5.40 12.39 22.77
C SER A 5 4.46 11.59 21.86
N ASP A 6 4.51 11.89 20.57
CA ASP A 6 3.83 11.13 19.54
C ASP A 6 4.46 9.72 19.48
N PRO A 7 3.72 8.63 19.75
CA PRO A 7 4.29 7.28 19.76
C PRO A 7 4.60 6.75 18.34
N ALA A 8 4.47 7.58 17.30
CA ALA A 8 4.66 7.17 15.91
C ALA A 8 6.08 7.36 15.35
N THR A 9 6.99 7.97 16.11
CA THR A 9 8.41 7.96 15.73
C THR A 9 9.08 6.71 16.28
N SER A 10 8.79 5.55 15.68
CA SER A 10 9.72 4.44 15.75
C SER A 10 11.01 4.94 15.10
N GLU A 11 12.12 4.93 15.83
CA GLU A 11 13.43 5.17 15.27
C GLU A 11 13.54 4.28 14.03
N LEU A 12 13.77 4.90 12.86
CA LEU A 12 14.03 4.11 11.65
C LEU A 12 15.21 3.22 11.96
N PRO A 13 15.17 1.93 11.65
CA PRO A 13 16.32 1.07 11.79
C PRO A 13 17.52 1.73 11.11
N ASP A 14 18.71 1.55 11.67
CA ASP A 14 19.98 2.08 11.11
C ASP A 14 20.23 1.72 9.65
N LEU A 15 19.40 0.81 9.11
CA LEU A 15 19.42 0.39 7.70
C LEU A 15 18.88 1.44 6.71
N TRP A 16 18.30 2.52 7.18
CA TRP A 16 17.80 3.60 6.31
C TRP A 16 18.64 4.87 6.47
N THR A 17 18.86 5.60 5.38
CA THR A 17 19.56 6.88 5.42
C THR A 17 18.67 8.02 5.87
N HIS A 18 17.39 7.97 5.52
CA HIS A 18 16.35 8.95 5.81
C HIS A 18 14.98 8.25 5.76
N GLU A 19 13.91 8.99 6.01
CA GLU A 19 12.54 8.51 5.85
C GLU A 19 12.30 7.96 4.44
N PRO A 20 11.89 6.68 4.30
CA PRO A 20 11.74 6.03 2.98
C PRO A 20 10.86 6.80 2.00
N GLY A 21 9.79 7.43 2.46
CA GLY A 21 8.90 8.22 1.62
C GLY A 21 9.60 9.35 0.87
N SER A 22 10.67 9.92 1.45
CA SER A 22 11.42 11.01 0.82
C SER A 22 12.18 10.61 -0.46
N PHE A 23 12.47 9.31 -0.63
CA PHE A 23 13.17 8.79 -1.82
C PHE A 23 12.24 8.21 -2.87
N LEU A 24 11.04 7.81 -2.44
CA LEU A 24 10.09 7.10 -3.29
C LEU A 24 9.06 8.06 -3.91
N GLU A 25 9.08 9.33 -3.50
CA GLU A 25 8.21 10.34 -4.06
C GLU A 25 8.70 10.75 -5.44
N PHE A 26 7.89 10.51 -6.46
CA PHE A 26 8.11 11.00 -7.82
C PHE A 26 7.39 12.34 -8.00
N LYS A 27 8.15 13.37 -8.40
CA LYS A 27 7.65 14.74 -8.51
C LYS A 27 7.42 15.17 -9.96
N PRO A 28 6.50 16.11 -10.21
CA PRO A 28 6.37 16.71 -11.53
C PRO A 28 7.70 17.28 -12.02
N GLY A 29 8.16 16.82 -13.18
CA GLY A 29 9.44 17.21 -13.76
C GLY A 29 10.56 16.18 -13.58
N ASP A 30 10.39 15.17 -12.74
CA ASP A 30 11.33 14.06 -12.64
C ASP A 30 11.33 13.21 -13.93
N SER A 31 12.50 12.72 -14.28
CA SER A 31 12.65 11.89 -15.50
C SER A 31 12.49 10.41 -15.17
N ILE A 32 11.47 9.78 -15.74
CA ILE A 32 11.27 8.33 -15.64
C ILE A 32 12.48 7.56 -16.19
N ALA A 33 13.11 8.07 -17.24
CA ALA A 33 14.28 7.43 -17.86
C ALA A 33 15.54 7.44 -16.96
N ALA A 34 15.55 8.30 -15.93
CA ALA A 34 16.62 8.36 -14.94
C ALA A 34 16.42 7.41 -13.76
N LEU A 35 15.27 6.75 -13.65
CA LEU A 35 15.00 5.79 -12.58
C LEU A 35 15.76 4.49 -12.82
N ASP A 36 16.64 4.15 -11.90
CA ASP A 36 17.25 2.83 -11.84
C ASP A 36 16.33 1.86 -11.09
N THR A 37 15.67 0.99 -11.82
CA THR A 37 14.74 -0.02 -11.26
C THR A 37 15.41 -1.09 -10.42
N HIS A 38 16.73 -1.16 -10.41
CA HIS A 38 17.52 -2.08 -9.58
C HIS A 38 18.07 -1.41 -8.32
N SER A 39 17.92 -0.10 -8.21
CA SER A 39 18.40 0.63 -7.04
C SER A 39 17.54 0.35 -5.80
N THR A 40 18.16 0.50 -4.64
CA THR A 40 17.48 0.45 -3.33
C THR A 40 17.69 1.79 -2.61
N PRO A 41 17.00 2.86 -3.07
CA PRO A 41 17.26 4.21 -2.58
C PRO A 41 17.09 4.27 -1.07
N GLY A 42 18.07 4.85 -0.38
CA GLY A 42 18.05 5.06 1.06
C GLY A 42 18.23 3.80 1.92
N PHE A 43 18.27 2.61 1.35
CA PHE A 43 18.50 1.37 2.09
C PHE A 43 20.00 1.03 2.11
N LYS A 44 20.59 0.93 3.30
CA LYS A 44 22.01 0.60 3.53
C LYS A 44 22.25 -0.90 3.71
N GLY A 45 21.19 -1.65 4.00
CA GLY A 45 21.26 -3.09 4.22
C GLY A 45 21.50 -3.88 2.93
N SER A 46 21.76 -5.15 3.09
CA SER A 46 21.86 -6.12 2.01
C SER A 46 20.53 -6.84 1.78
N LYS A 47 20.46 -7.63 0.71
CA LYS A 47 19.31 -8.49 0.44
C LYS A 47 19.07 -9.52 1.56
N SER A 48 20.12 -9.95 2.28
CA SER A 48 20.01 -10.88 3.41
C SER A 48 19.36 -10.27 4.65
N ASP A 49 19.41 -8.96 4.81
CA ASP A 49 18.84 -8.26 5.98
C ASP A 49 17.34 -7.98 5.79
N ALA A 50 16.88 -7.99 4.53
CA ALA A 50 15.51 -7.65 4.18
C ALA A 50 14.44 -8.55 4.83
N PRO A 51 14.59 -9.89 4.94
CA PRO A 51 13.58 -10.75 5.55
C PRO A 51 13.30 -10.42 7.02
N GLU A 52 14.34 -10.24 7.84
CA GLU A 52 14.19 -9.92 9.27
C GLU A 52 13.49 -8.56 9.45
N LEU A 53 13.90 -7.55 8.70
CA LEU A 53 13.25 -6.24 8.70
C LEU A 53 11.80 -6.33 8.22
N GLN A 54 11.53 -7.16 7.22
CA GLN A 54 10.17 -7.37 6.72
C GLN A 54 9.28 -8.01 7.79
N ASP A 55 9.78 -9.00 8.52
CA ASP A 55 9.02 -9.69 9.57
C ASP A 55 8.66 -8.73 10.70
N GLU A 56 9.61 -7.92 11.18
CA GLU A 56 9.35 -6.87 12.19
C GLU A 56 8.28 -5.88 11.72
N ARG A 57 8.36 -5.43 10.46
CA ARG A 57 7.40 -4.50 9.89
C ARG A 57 6.02 -5.14 9.70
N ASN A 58 5.98 -6.41 9.34
CA ASN A 58 4.74 -7.17 9.20
C ASN A 58 4.02 -7.36 10.54
N GLU A 59 4.74 -7.64 11.61
CA GLU A 59 4.16 -7.69 12.97
C GLU A 59 3.52 -6.35 13.33
N ARG A 60 4.25 -5.26 13.13
CA ARG A 60 3.73 -3.92 13.41
C ARG A 60 2.53 -3.54 12.54
N TYR A 61 2.56 -3.92 11.25
CA TYR A 61 1.43 -3.73 10.34
C TYR A 61 0.19 -4.50 10.82
N ALA A 62 0.35 -5.77 11.20
CA ALA A 62 -0.76 -6.59 11.69
C ALA A 62 -1.42 -5.98 12.93
N GLU A 63 -0.63 -5.54 13.92
CA GLU A 63 -1.14 -4.85 15.11
C GLU A 63 -1.95 -3.59 14.75
N LEU A 64 -1.39 -2.71 13.91
CA LEU A 64 -2.04 -1.47 13.52
C LEU A 64 -3.32 -1.71 12.73
N GLN A 65 -3.32 -2.72 11.88
CA GLN A 65 -4.49 -3.11 11.09
C GLN A 65 -5.60 -3.68 11.97
N GLU A 66 -5.27 -4.48 12.98
CA GLU A 66 -6.24 -4.97 13.96
C GLU A 66 -6.81 -3.83 14.82
N MET A 67 -5.98 -2.88 15.23
CA MET A 67 -6.42 -1.67 15.93
C MET A 67 -7.38 -0.84 15.08
N LEU A 68 -7.07 -0.66 13.80
CA LEU A 68 -7.95 0.05 12.85
C LEU A 68 -9.31 -0.63 12.75
N TYR A 69 -9.31 -1.95 12.63
CA TYR A 69 -10.52 -2.75 12.55
C TYR A 69 -11.34 -2.70 13.84
N ALA A 70 -10.68 -2.85 15.00
CA ALA A 70 -11.34 -2.79 16.30
C ALA A 70 -11.97 -1.41 16.57
N ASN A 71 -11.25 -0.33 16.28
CA ASN A 71 -11.72 1.03 16.50
C ASN A 71 -12.98 1.37 15.68
N SER A 72 -13.16 0.75 14.52
CA SER A 72 -14.37 0.94 13.71
C SER A 72 -15.64 0.48 14.43
N ARG A 73 -15.52 -0.52 15.33
CA ARG A 73 -16.63 -1.00 16.16
C ARG A 73 -17.04 0.03 17.23
N ALA A 74 -16.15 0.96 17.56
CA ALA A 74 -16.39 2.09 18.45
C ALA A 74 -16.78 3.38 17.71
N GLY A 75 -17.04 3.31 16.40
CA GLY A 75 -17.50 4.45 15.58
C GLY A 75 -16.37 5.20 14.83
N ASP A 76 -15.14 4.71 14.84
CA ASP A 76 -14.07 5.27 14.02
C ASP A 76 -14.32 4.98 12.54
N ASN A 77 -14.31 6.03 11.71
CA ASN A 77 -14.61 5.93 10.27
C ASN A 77 -13.35 5.83 9.41
N ARG A 78 -12.15 5.77 10.01
CA ARG A 78 -10.90 5.65 9.25
C ARG A 78 -10.87 4.35 8.45
N LYS A 79 -10.28 4.43 7.29
CA LYS A 79 -10.04 3.34 6.36
C LYS A 79 -8.83 3.67 5.52
N ILE A 80 -8.18 2.67 4.99
CA ILE A 80 -7.00 2.83 4.14
C ILE A 80 -7.30 2.20 2.79
N LEU A 81 -6.87 2.84 1.71
CA LEU A 81 -6.88 2.28 0.37
C LEU A 81 -5.45 2.24 -0.15
N LEU A 82 -4.93 1.04 -0.37
CA LEU A 82 -3.67 0.79 -1.06
C LEU A 82 -3.97 0.47 -2.53
N VAL A 83 -3.48 1.29 -3.45
CA VAL A 83 -3.57 1.04 -4.90
C VAL A 83 -2.22 0.59 -5.41
N LEU A 84 -2.17 -0.61 -5.96
CA LEU A 84 -0.98 -1.20 -6.58
C LEU A 84 -1.11 -1.11 -8.10
N GLN A 85 -0.50 -0.10 -8.69
CA GLN A 85 -0.47 0.09 -10.14
C GLN A 85 0.95 -0.08 -10.65
N GLY A 86 1.11 -0.78 -11.75
CA GLY A 86 2.42 -1.00 -12.37
C GLY A 86 2.35 -2.04 -13.48
N MET A 87 3.41 -2.10 -14.27
CA MET A 87 3.56 -3.07 -15.37
C MET A 87 3.49 -4.51 -14.86
N ASP A 88 3.22 -5.45 -15.76
CA ASP A 88 3.34 -6.87 -15.46
C ASP A 88 4.77 -7.17 -15.02
N THR A 89 4.91 -8.08 -14.07
CA THR A 89 6.19 -8.43 -13.44
C THR A 89 6.83 -7.35 -12.53
N ALA A 90 6.18 -6.18 -12.33
CA ALA A 90 6.69 -5.11 -11.46
C ALA A 90 6.65 -5.44 -9.94
N GLY A 91 6.29 -6.65 -9.56
CA GLY A 91 6.32 -7.08 -8.15
C GLY A 91 5.02 -6.87 -7.37
N LYS A 92 3.93 -6.41 -7.98
CA LYS A 92 2.63 -6.21 -7.31
C LYS A 92 2.19 -7.40 -6.47
N GLY A 93 2.20 -8.60 -7.07
CA GLY A 93 1.83 -9.84 -6.38
C GLY A 93 2.73 -10.17 -5.19
N GLY A 94 4.01 -9.79 -5.24
CA GLY A 94 4.94 -9.90 -4.11
C GLY A 94 4.52 -9.01 -2.94
N ILE A 95 4.13 -7.76 -3.20
CA ILE A 95 3.62 -6.84 -2.18
C ILE A 95 2.34 -7.40 -1.55
N VAL A 96 1.38 -7.86 -2.36
CA VAL A 96 0.16 -8.48 -1.84
C VAL A 96 0.47 -9.66 -0.96
N LYS A 97 1.34 -10.57 -1.41
CA LYS A 97 1.67 -11.79 -0.68
C LYS A 97 2.44 -11.53 0.62
N HIS A 98 3.46 -10.67 0.58
CA HIS A 98 4.43 -10.56 1.67
C HIS A 98 4.18 -9.37 2.60
N VAL A 99 3.41 -8.37 2.19
CA VAL A 99 3.04 -7.22 3.02
C VAL A 99 1.57 -7.33 3.43
N VAL A 100 0.66 -7.29 2.45
CA VAL A 100 -0.78 -7.32 2.74
C VAL A 100 -1.18 -8.62 3.44
N GLY A 101 -0.62 -9.75 3.01
CA GLY A 101 -0.89 -11.07 3.57
C GLY A 101 -0.44 -11.27 5.02
N ALA A 102 0.34 -10.36 5.59
CA ALA A 102 0.67 -10.37 7.01
C ALA A 102 -0.47 -9.85 7.91
N GLY A 103 -1.43 -9.12 7.35
CA GLY A 103 -2.58 -8.61 8.09
C GLY A 103 -3.68 -9.65 8.29
N ASN A 104 -4.58 -9.37 9.25
CA ASN A 104 -5.75 -10.19 9.51
C ASN A 104 -6.75 -10.10 8.34
N PRO A 105 -7.12 -11.22 7.69
CA PRO A 105 -8.02 -11.21 6.53
C PRO A 105 -9.38 -10.57 6.80
N GLN A 106 -9.87 -10.57 8.03
CA GLN A 106 -11.15 -9.97 8.39
C GLN A 106 -11.19 -8.45 8.15
N GLY A 107 -10.05 -7.79 8.30
CA GLY A 107 -9.91 -6.35 8.10
C GLY A 107 -9.35 -5.97 6.72
N ILE A 108 -9.25 -6.92 5.78
CA ILE A 108 -8.71 -6.68 4.45
C ILE A 108 -9.82 -6.86 3.41
N ARG A 109 -9.86 -5.94 2.44
CA ARG A 109 -10.71 -5.97 1.25
C ARG A 109 -9.83 -5.94 0.01
N TYR A 110 -9.74 -7.04 -0.71
CA TYR A 110 -8.96 -7.14 -1.93
C TYR A 110 -9.86 -7.09 -3.16
N ALA A 111 -9.50 -6.25 -4.13
CA ALA A 111 -10.14 -6.20 -5.43
C ALA A 111 -9.07 -6.12 -6.52
N SER A 112 -9.24 -6.91 -7.58
CA SER A 112 -8.38 -6.88 -8.76
C SER A 112 -9.17 -6.36 -9.95
N PHE A 113 -8.60 -5.40 -10.67
CA PHE A 113 -9.24 -4.77 -11.83
C PHE A 113 -8.56 -5.22 -13.12
N GLY A 114 -9.30 -5.88 -13.96
CA GLY A 114 -8.93 -6.24 -15.32
C GLY A 114 -9.81 -5.54 -16.33
N LYS A 115 -9.89 -6.10 -17.54
CA LYS A 115 -10.79 -5.59 -18.57
C LYS A 115 -12.23 -5.51 -18.04
N PRO A 116 -12.93 -4.38 -18.24
CA PRO A 116 -14.30 -4.20 -17.78
C PRO A 116 -15.25 -5.25 -18.37
N THR A 117 -16.23 -5.67 -17.58
CA THR A 117 -17.35 -6.47 -18.05
C THR A 117 -18.34 -5.61 -18.85
N GLU A 118 -19.30 -6.25 -19.54
CA GLU A 118 -20.35 -5.52 -20.25
C GLU A 118 -21.21 -4.65 -19.30
N GLU A 119 -21.50 -5.15 -18.09
CA GLU A 119 -22.20 -4.40 -17.06
C GLU A 119 -21.40 -3.17 -16.62
N GLU A 120 -20.09 -3.34 -16.35
CA GLU A 120 -19.22 -2.25 -15.95
C GLU A 120 -19.09 -1.17 -17.03
N MET A 121 -19.04 -1.58 -18.31
CA MET A 121 -19.02 -0.64 -19.45
C MET A 121 -20.32 0.14 -19.64
N ALA A 122 -21.45 -0.33 -19.11
CA ALA A 122 -22.72 0.38 -19.16
C ALA A 122 -22.82 1.52 -18.13
N HIS A 123 -21.85 1.63 -17.22
CA HIS A 123 -21.78 2.63 -16.17
C HIS A 123 -20.59 3.58 -16.36
N ASP A 124 -20.53 4.64 -15.54
CA ASP A 124 -19.35 5.48 -15.41
C ASP A 124 -18.12 4.66 -15.00
N PHE A 125 -16.93 5.01 -15.50
CA PHE A 125 -15.70 4.25 -15.26
C PHE A 125 -15.31 4.13 -13.77
N LEU A 126 -15.79 5.04 -12.91
CA LEU A 126 -15.57 4.95 -11.46
C LEU A 126 -16.57 4.04 -10.75
N TRP A 127 -17.69 3.69 -11.38
CA TRP A 127 -18.74 2.90 -10.74
C TRP A 127 -18.21 1.57 -10.15
N ARG A 128 -17.42 0.82 -10.92
CA ARG A 128 -16.82 -0.44 -10.44
C ARG A 128 -15.78 -0.23 -9.33
N ILE A 129 -15.10 0.91 -9.35
CA ILE A 129 -14.13 1.31 -8.34
C ILE A 129 -14.83 1.64 -7.02
N GLU A 130 -15.87 2.45 -7.07
CA GLU A 130 -16.65 2.88 -5.90
C GLU A 130 -17.26 1.70 -5.14
N LYS A 131 -17.74 0.67 -5.86
CA LYS A 131 -18.29 -0.55 -5.27
C LYS A 131 -17.27 -1.34 -4.45
N GLN A 132 -15.99 -1.21 -4.74
CA GLN A 132 -14.90 -1.93 -4.07
C GLN A 132 -14.19 -1.11 -3.00
N LEU A 133 -14.59 0.15 -2.80
CA LEU A 133 -13.98 0.98 -1.76
C LEU A 133 -14.12 0.34 -0.37
N PRO A 134 -13.08 0.39 0.46
CA PRO A 134 -13.14 -0.18 1.80
C PRO A 134 -14.15 0.56 2.69
N THR A 135 -14.79 -0.17 3.55
CA THR A 135 -15.61 0.38 4.64
C THR A 135 -14.74 0.74 5.84
N ALA A 136 -15.30 1.45 6.81
CA ALA A 136 -14.62 1.82 8.05
C ALA A 136 -13.89 0.61 8.68
N GLY A 137 -12.69 0.82 9.16
CA GLY A 137 -11.85 -0.19 9.80
C GLY A 137 -11.12 -1.15 8.84
N HIS A 138 -11.33 -1.02 7.55
CA HIS A 138 -10.71 -1.93 6.58
C HIS A 138 -9.54 -1.29 5.84
N VAL A 139 -8.59 -2.14 5.49
CA VAL A 139 -7.56 -1.88 4.49
C VAL A 139 -8.05 -2.44 3.17
N GLY A 140 -8.43 -1.56 2.23
CA GLY A 140 -8.71 -1.92 0.85
C GLY A 140 -7.42 -2.05 0.07
N VAL A 141 -7.31 -3.08 -0.76
CA VAL A 141 -6.16 -3.30 -1.63
C VAL A 141 -6.66 -3.47 -3.05
N PHE A 142 -6.31 -2.54 -3.89
CA PHE A 142 -6.61 -2.59 -5.32
C PHE A 142 -5.37 -3.09 -6.07
N ASP A 143 -5.48 -4.26 -6.68
CA ASP A 143 -4.52 -4.71 -7.67
C ASP A 143 -4.97 -4.18 -9.02
N ARG A 144 -4.23 -3.15 -9.49
CA ARG A 144 -4.61 -2.23 -10.54
C ARG A 144 -5.75 -1.28 -10.10
N SER A 145 -6.30 -0.50 -11.03
CA SER A 145 -7.37 0.46 -10.74
C SER A 145 -8.06 0.87 -12.04
N HIS A 146 -8.83 1.96 -12.02
CA HIS A 146 -9.39 2.58 -13.23
C HIS A 146 -8.31 3.08 -14.21
N TYR A 147 -7.06 3.26 -13.76
CA TYR A 147 -5.95 3.57 -14.66
C TYR A 147 -5.64 2.46 -15.67
N GLU A 148 -6.08 1.23 -15.42
CA GLU A 148 -5.99 0.16 -16.40
C GLU A 148 -6.74 0.49 -17.67
N ASP A 149 -7.90 1.15 -17.56
CA ASP A 149 -8.70 1.58 -18.69
C ASP A 149 -8.07 2.74 -19.47
N VAL A 150 -7.15 3.48 -18.83
CA VAL A 150 -6.43 4.63 -19.46
C VAL A 150 -5.12 4.20 -20.09
N LEU A 151 -4.44 3.19 -19.49
CA LEU A 151 -3.08 2.82 -19.88
C LEU A 151 -3.03 1.65 -20.86
N ILE A 152 -4.08 0.82 -20.93
CA ILE A 152 -4.07 -0.47 -21.65
C ILE A 152 -5.13 -0.54 -22.77
N VAL A 153 -6.03 0.41 -22.87
CA VAL A 153 -7.06 0.46 -23.91
C VAL A 153 -6.56 1.15 -25.14
#